data_41d3af5fd3cf1ec0e7c8eaee73b7481a
#
_entry.id   41d3af5fd3cf1ec0e7c8eaee73b7481a
#
_cell.length_a   1.000
_cell.length_b   1.000
_cell.length_c   1.000
_cell.angle_alpha   90.00
_cell.angle_beta   90.00
_cell.angle_gamma   90.00
#
_symmetry.space_group_name_H-M   'P 1'
#
loop_
_entity.id
_entity.type
_entity.pdbx_description
1 polymer ?
#
loop_
_entity_poly.entity_id
_entity_poly.type
_entity_poly.pdbx_seq_one_letter_code
_entity_poly.pdbx_strand_id
1 'polypeptide(L)'
;MTASLAGRVAIITGAGQGIGRVFAKAFAAAGAIPVIAERNGERGDAVAAEIAAAGGRARAITTDVAYAESVDAMAKAVEAEFGRIDILINNAAIFSTLEMRPFDQIPLAEWEAVLRVNVTGAFLCARAVVAAMRRAGFGRIINMASGAVTLGRPNYLHYITSKAALEGMTRSLARELGPHGITANAILPGATFTEIERKTVSPEQKERIVAMQCIGRPEEPRDLVGTALFLASDAASFLTGQAITVDGGATHP
;
A
#
# COMPACT_ATOMS: atom_id res chain seq x y z
N MET A 1 2.98 -11.33 -21.09
CA MET A 1 1.72 -10.54 -21.20
C MET A 1 1.67 -9.63 -19.99
N THR A 2 1.74 -8.31 -20.19
CA THR A 2 1.53 -7.32 -19.13
C THR A 2 0.07 -7.42 -18.69
N ALA A 3 -0.18 -7.51 -17.38
CA ALA A 3 -1.52 -7.54 -16.82
C ALA A 3 -2.24 -6.23 -17.22
N SER A 4 -3.24 -6.32 -18.09
CA SER A 4 -4.01 -5.16 -18.51
C SER A 4 -5.00 -4.79 -17.40
N LEU A 5 -4.95 -3.53 -16.95
CA LEU A 5 -5.90 -2.95 -16.00
C LEU A 5 -6.78 -1.89 -16.67
N ALA A 6 -6.97 -2.01 -17.99
CA ALA A 6 -7.67 -1.02 -18.82
C ALA A 6 -9.03 -0.62 -18.22
N GLY A 7 -9.21 0.67 -17.92
CA GLY A 7 -10.42 1.24 -17.36
C GLY A 7 -10.73 0.91 -15.90
N ARG A 8 -9.89 0.15 -15.19
CA ARG A 8 -10.04 -0.12 -13.75
C ARG A 8 -9.71 1.13 -12.93
N VAL A 9 -10.52 1.41 -11.92
CA VAL A 9 -10.30 2.52 -10.99
C VAL A 9 -9.57 1.98 -9.75
N ALA A 10 -8.37 2.52 -9.48
CA ALA A 10 -7.48 2.04 -8.44
C ALA A 10 -7.20 3.14 -7.39
N ILE A 11 -7.78 3.03 -6.21
CA ILE A 11 -7.45 3.91 -5.08
C ILE A 11 -6.13 3.46 -4.47
N ILE A 12 -5.16 4.37 -4.39
CA ILE A 12 -3.84 4.14 -3.79
C ILE A 12 -3.62 5.17 -2.70
N THR A 13 -3.57 4.71 -1.44
CA THR A 13 -3.40 5.62 -0.31
C THR A 13 -1.93 5.95 -0.07
N GLY A 14 -1.64 7.21 0.34
CA GLY A 14 -0.26 7.68 0.51
C GLY A 14 0.52 7.69 -0.81
N ALA A 15 -0.14 8.03 -1.92
CA ALA A 15 0.43 7.93 -3.26
C ALA A 15 1.10 9.22 -3.76
N GLY A 16 1.28 10.23 -2.91
CA GLY A 16 1.99 11.47 -3.24
C GLY A 16 3.52 11.33 -3.27
N GLN A 17 4.09 10.20 -2.82
CA GLN A 17 5.53 9.96 -2.77
C GLN A 17 5.86 8.47 -2.63
N GLY A 18 7.14 8.11 -2.72
CA GLY A 18 7.67 6.77 -2.43
C GLY A 18 7.03 5.66 -3.25
N ILE A 19 6.74 4.54 -2.58
CA ILE A 19 6.15 3.34 -3.20
C ILE A 19 4.80 3.68 -3.84
N GLY A 20 3.95 4.43 -3.14
CA GLY A 20 2.61 4.78 -3.63
C GLY A 20 2.63 5.58 -4.92
N ARG A 21 3.55 6.57 -5.05
CA ARG A 21 3.76 7.33 -6.29
C ARG A 21 4.17 6.43 -7.45
N VAL A 22 5.09 5.50 -7.20
CA VAL A 22 5.55 4.55 -8.24
C VAL A 22 4.41 3.63 -8.66
N PHE A 23 3.61 3.14 -7.71
CA PHE A 23 2.41 2.35 -8.02
C PHE A 23 1.40 3.15 -8.85
N ALA A 24 1.08 4.39 -8.48
CA ALA A 24 0.14 5.22 -9.24
C ALA A 24 0.58 5.36 -10.70
N LYS A 25 1.86 5.66 -10.94
CA LYS A 25 2.43 5.77 -12.31
C LYS A 25 2.38 4.44 -13.06
N ALA A 26 2.73 3.33 -12.41
CA ALA A 26 2.73 2.01 -13.04
C ALA A 26 1.31 1.51 -13.36
N PHE A 27 0.34 1.78 -12.49
CA PHE A 27 -1.07 1.45 -12.73
C PHE A 27 -1.65 2.26 -13.87
N ALA A 28 -1.34 3.55 -13.96
CA ALA A 28 -1.72 4.38 -15.11
C ALA A 28 -1.12 3.83 -16.42
N ALA A 29 0.16 3.46 -16.43
CA ALA A 29 0.81 2.85 -17.59
C ALA A 29 0.21 1.50 -17.99
N ALA A 30 -0.39 0.76 -17.03
CA ALA A 30 -1.14 -0.48 -17.28
C ALA A 30 -2.60 -0.23 -17.74
N GLY A 31 -3.00 1.03 -17.93
CA GLY A 31 -4.32 1.43 -18.41
C GLY A 31 -5.37 1.64 -17.31
N ALA A 32 -5.01 1.54 -16.03
CA ALA A 32 -5.90 1.89 -14.93
C ALA A 32 -6.04 3.42 -14.78
N ILE A 33 -7.02 3.84 -13.99
CA ILE A 33 -7.20 5.22 -13.53
C ILE A 33 -6.83 5.24 -12.04
N PRO A 34 -5.58 5.56 -11.66
CA PRO A 34 -5.22 5.68 -10.25
C PRO A 34 -5.87 6.91 -9.62
N VAL A 35 -6.45 6.70 -8.44
CA VAL A 35 -6.88 7.74 -7.53
C VAL A 35 -5.80 7.88 -6.45
N ILE A 36 -5.12 9.02 -6.45
CA ILE A 36 -4.04 9.36 -5.54
C ILE A 36 -4.68 9.92 -4.27
N ALA A 37 -4.94 9.04 -3.29
CA ALA A 37 -5.48 9.43 -1.99
C ALA A 37 -4.32 9.82 -1.07
N GLU A 38 -4.06 11.12 -0.95
CA GLU A 38 -2.88 11.67 -0.29
C GLU A 38 -3.27 12.78 0.68
N ARG A 39 -2.67 12.79 1.87
CA ARG A 39 -2.93 13.82 2.88
C ARG A 39 -2.39 15.20 2.47
N ASN A 40 -1.24 15.21 1.82
CA ASN A 40 -0.69 16.43 1.24
C ASN A 40 -1.23 16.60 -0.18
N GLY A 41 -2.23 17.48 -0.34
CA GLY A 41 -2.90 17.72 -1.62
C GLY A 41 -1.92 18.12 -2.74
N GLU A 42 -0.95 18.98 -2.47
CA GLU A 42 0.05 19.45 -3.47
C GLU A 42 0.87 18.27 -4.03
N ARG A 43 1.27 17.32 -3.15
CA ARG A 43 1.98 16.12 -3.60
C ARG A 43 1.09 15.21 -4.43
N GLY A 44 -0.17 15.07 -4.03
CA GLY A 44 -1.15 14.31 -4.80
C GLY A 44 -1.36 14.88 -6.20
N ASP A 45 -1.55 16.20 -6.29
CA ASP A 45 -1.73 16.92 -7.56
C ASP A 45 -0.48 16.84 -8.45
N ALA A 46 0.71 16.93 -7.87
CA ALA A 46 1.97 16.78 -8.61
C ALA A 46 2.07 15.38 -9.26
N VAL A 47 1.72 14.31 -8.55
CA VAL A 47 1.73 12.94 -9.11
C VAL A 47 0.67 12.78 -10.19
N ALA A 48 -0.53 13.36 -10.02
CA ALA A 48 -1.56 13.36 -11.07
C ALA A 48 -1.09 14.08 -12.33
N ALA A 49 -0.42 15.23 -12.18
CA ALA A 49 0.18 15.98 -13.29
C ALA A 49 1.27 15.19 -14.02
N GLU A 50 2.15 14.48 -13.28
CA GLU A 50 3.16 13.60 -13.88
C GLU A 50 2.53 12.48 -14.73
N ILE A 51 1.45 11.87 -14.24
CA ILE A 51 0.73 10.84 -14.98
C ILE A 51 0.07 11.41 -16.22
N ALA A 52 -0.55 12.59 -16.13
CA ALA A 52 -1.15 13.28 -17.26
C ALA A 52 -0.11 13.66 -18.32
N ALA A 53 1.05 14.16 -17.92
CA ALA A 53 2.16 14.48 -18.83
C ALA A 53 2.70 13.24 -19.57
N ALA A 54 2.56 12.05 -18.97
CA ALA A 54 2.89 10.78 -19.61
C ALA A 54 1.74 10.19 -20.46
N GLY A 55 0.64 10.94 -20.66
CA GLY A 55 -0.53 10.52 -21.45
C GLY A 55 -1.52 9.62 -20.69
N GLY A 56 -1.33 9.42 -19.39
CA GLY A 56 -2.24 8.66 -18.54
C GLY A 56 -3.39 9.51 -17.97
N ARG A 57 -4.32 8.84 -17.29
CA ARG A 57 -5.40 9.49 -16.52
C ARG A 57 -5.19 9.20 -15.04
N ALA A 58 -5.35 10.19 -14.20
CA ALA A 58 -5.31 10.05 -12.75
C ALA A 58 -6.21 11.10 -12.08
N ARG A 59 -6.57 10.86 -10.81
CA ARG A 59 -7.29 11.81 -9.97
C ARG A 59 -6.62 11.92 -8.61
N ALA A 60 -6.26 13.12 -8.17
CA ALA A 60 -5.81 13.35 -6.81
C ALA A 60 -6.99 13.74 -5.93
N ILE A 61 -7.06 13.17 -4.73
CA ILE A 61 -8.06 13.52 -3.71
C ILE A 61 -7.34 13.64 -2.37
N THR A 62 -7.41 14.82 -1.76
CA THR A 62 -6.85 15.04 -0.42
C THR A 62 -7.57 14.14 0.59
N THR A 63 -6.83 13.21 1.19
CA THR A 63 -7.40 12.18 2.06
C THR A 63 -6.47 11.90 3.23
N ASP A 64 -6.97 12.07 4.45
CA ASP A 64 -6.31 11.57 5.65
C ASP A 64 -6.99 10.27 6.08
N VAL A 65 -6.27 9.16 5.93
CA VAL A 65 -6.79 7.82 6.26
C VAL A 65 -7.06 7.61 7.75
N ALA A 66 -6.54 8.48 8.61
CA ALA A 66 -6.78 8.45 10.05
C ALA A 66 -8.22 8.86 10.45
N TYR A 67 -8.98 9.45 9.53
CA TYR A 67 -10.32 9.99 9.79
C TYR A 67 -11.36 9.38 8.86
N ALA A 68 -12.41 8.80 9.45
CA ALA A 68 -13.48 8.11 8.72
C ALA A 68 -14.18 9.03 7.70
N GLU A 69 -14.47 10.27 8.11
CA GLU A 69 -15.17 11.26 7.27
C GLU A 69 -14.36 11.58 6.00
N SER A 70 -13.02 11.69 6.12
CA SER A 70 -12.12 11.95 5.00
C SER A 70 -12.10 10.77 4.02
N VAL A 71 -12.05 9.54 4.55
CA VAL A 71 -12.06 8.32 3.74
C VAL A 71 -13.41 8.12 3.05
N ASP A 72 -14.51 8.32 3.76
CA ASP A 72 -15.87 8.20 3.21
C ASP A 72 -16.12 9.24 2.12
N ALA A 73 -15.65 10.49 2.31
CA ALA A 73 -15.73 11.54 1.29
C ALA A 73 -14.92 11.18 0.03
N MET A 74 -13.72 10.66 0.18
CA MET A 74 -12.89 10.18 -0.92
C MET A 74 -13.61 9.06 -1.71
N ALA A 75 -14.11 8.03 -1.04
CA ALA A 75 -14.77 6.91 -1.71
C ALA A 75 -16.04 7.37 -2.45
N LYS A 76 -16.86 8.25 -1.85
CA LYS A 76 -18.03 8.85 -2.49
C LYS A 76 -17.66 9.67 -3.74
N ALA A 77 -16.61 10.47 -3.66
CA ALA A 77 -16.15 11.27 -4.81
C ALA A 77 -15.70 10.37 -5.96
N VAL A 78 -14.95 9.30 -5.67
CA VAL A 78 -14.51 8.33 -6.68
C VAL A 78 -15.70 7.63 -7.32
N GLU A 79 -16.66 7.19 -6.52
CA GLU A 79 -17.86 6.51 -7.05
C GLU A 79 -18.73 7.45 -7.88
N ALA A 80 -18.89 8.70 -7.47
CA ALA A 80 -19.64 9.72 -8.21
C ALA A 80 -18.98 10.06 -9.57
N GLU A 81 -17.64 10.13 -9.62
CA GLU A 81 -16.91 10.50 -10.83
C GLU A 81 -16.77 9.33 -11.82
N PHE A 82 -16.50 8.12 -11.32
CA PHE A 82 -16.17 6.97 -12.18
C PHE A 82 -17.23 5.87 -12.20
N GLY A 83 -18.22 5.90 -11.31
CA GLY A 83 -19.26 4.88 -11.18
C GLY A 83 -18.77 3.53 -10.67
N ARG A 84 -17.49 3.41 -10.31
CA ARG A 84 -16.86 2.15 -9.89
C ARG A 84 -15.62 2.35 -9.02
N ILE A 85 -15.31 1.36 -8.21
CA ILE A 85 -14.03 1.22 -7.48
C ILE A 85 -13.62 -0.24 -7.61
N ASP A 86 -12.50 -0.50 -8.28
CA ASP A 86 -12.07 -1.87 -8.58
C ASP A 86 -10.93 -2.35 -7.69
N ILE A 87 -10.01 -1.44 -7.38
CA ILE A 87 -8.76 -1.77 -6.69
C ILE A 87 -8.56 -0.79 -5.53
N LEU A 88 -8.15 -1.32 -4.39
CA LEU A 88 -7.68 -0.55 -3.24
C LEU A 88 -6.28 -1.03 -2.88
N ILE A 89 -5.31 -0.11 -2.84
CA ILE A 89 -3.98 -0.35 -2.29
C ILE A 89 -3.84 0.47 -1.01
N ASN A 90 -3.85 -0.22 0.14
CA ASN A 90 -3.58 0.35 1.44
C ASN A 90 -2.07 0.49 1.62
N ASN A 91 -1.51 1.62 1.13
CA ASN A 91 -0.09 1.91 1.19
C ASN A 91 0.26 3.01 2.21
N ALA A 92 -0.66 3.90 2.54
CA ALA A 92 -0.41 4.97 3.53
C ALA A 92 0.09 4.39 4.86
N ALA A 93 1.20 4.93 5.37
CA ALA A 93 1.78 4.50 6.63
C ALA A 93 2.65 5.60 7.28
N ILE A 94 2.68 5.60 8.59
CA ILE A 94 3.73 6.27 9.36
C ILE A 94 4.90 5.30 9.47
N PHE A 95 6.06 5.66 8.93
CA PHE A 95 7.30 4.89 9.01
C PHE A 95 8.56 5.76 8.96
N SER A 96 8.72 6.60 7.92
CA SER A 96 9.97 7.35 7.67
C SER A 96 10.32 8.36 8.76
N THR A 97 9.33 8.81 9.51
CA THR A 97 9.48 9.77 10.63
C THR A 97 9.69 9.10 11.98
N LEU A 98 9.58 7.76 12.05
CA LEU A 98 9.76 7.03 13.30
C LEU A 98 11.23 6.95 13.69
N GLU A 99 11.51 7.15 14.97
CA GLU A 99 12.81 6.92 15.56
C GLU A 99 12.90 5.49 16.08
N MET A 100 14.09 4.90 15.94
CA MET A 100 14.39 3.60 16.54
C MET A 100 14.58 3.77 18.05
N ARG A 101 13.75 3.09 18.84
CA ARG A 101 13.88 3.10 20.31
C ARG A 101 13.40 1.80 20.94
N PRO A 102 13.92 1.42 22.11
CA PRO A 102 13.41 0.29 22.88
C PRO A 102 11.91 0.37 23.10
N PHE A 103 11.22 -0.77 23.17
CA PHE A 103 9.76 -0.82 23.22
C PHE A 103 9.16 -0.07 24.41
N ASP A 104 9.84 -0.11 25.57
CA ASP A 104 9.43 0.54 26.81
C ASP A 104 9.65 2.07 26.82
N GLN A 105 10.28 2.59 25.77
CA GLN A 105 10.50 4.02 25.56
C GLN A 105 9.62 4.59 24.43
N ILE A 106 8.76 3.79 23.82
CA ILE A 106 7.83 4.27 22.80
C ILE A 106 6.74 5.10 23.47
N PRO A 107 6.59 6.41 23.14
CA PRO A 107 5.48 7.21 23.67
C PRO A 107 4.14 6.63 23.26
N LEU A 108 3.17 6.59 24.20
CA LEU A 108 1.83 6.08 23.90
C LEU A 108 1.17 6.81 22.73
N ALA A 109 1.34 8.12 22.63
CA ALA A 109 0.81 8.92 21.53
C ALA A 109 1.41 8.52 20.17
N GLU A 110 2.70 8.15 20.11
CA GLU A 110 3.33 7.65 18.87
C GLU A 110 2.80 6.25 18.52
N TRP A 111 2.66 5.37 19.51
CA TRP A 111 2.04 4.06 19.35
C TRP A 111 0.62 4.18 18.75
N GLU A 112 -0.23 5.01 19.37
CA GLU A 112 -1.61 5.25 18.92
C GLU A 112 -1.67 5.85 17.51
N ALA A 113 -0.80 6.82 17.20
CA ALA A 113 -0.74 7.44 15.89
C ALA A 113 -0.36 6.42 14.80
N VAL A 114 0.62 5.55 15.06
CA VAL A 114 1.03 4.49 14.13
C VAL A 114 -0.13 3.51 13.88
N LEU A 115 -0.78 3.01 14.92
CA LEU A 115 -1.92 2.10 14.76
C LEU A 115 -3.11 2.77 14.06
N ARG A 116 -3.38 4.02 14.37
CA ARG A 116 -4.47 4.79 13.76
C ARG A 116 -4.28 4.92 12.24
N VAL A 117 -3.09 5.27 11.79
CA VAL A 117 -2.83 5.41 10.34
C VAL A 117 -2.67 4.06 9.67
N ASN A 118 -1.79 3.20 10.20
CA ASN A 118 -1.36 1.99 9.50
C ASN A 118 -2.40 0.86 9.56
N VAL A 119 -3.21 0.80 10.61
CA VAL A 119 -4.19 -0.29 10.82
C VAL A 119 -5.60 0.24 10.64
N THR A 120 -6.01 1.21 11.48
CA THR A 120 -7.38 1.74 11.42
C THR A 120 -7.64 2.40 10.06
N GLY A 121 -6.65 3.12 9.49
CA GLY A 121 -6.76 3.72 8.16
C GLY A 121 -7.01 2.70 7.06
N ALA A 122 -6.28 1.58 7.06
CA ALA A 122 -6.49 0.50 6.09
C ALA A 122 -7.89 -0.14 6.23
N PHE A 123 -8.36 -0.35 7.47
CA PHE A 123 -9.71 -0.82 7.75
C PHE A 123 -10.77 0.16 7.24
N LEU A 124 -10.63 1.46 7.51
CA LEU A 124 -11.57 2.50 7.06
C LEU A 124 -11.65 2.53 5.53
N CYS A 125 -10.51 2.49 4.84
CA CYS A 125 -10.46 2.46 3.39
C CYS A 125 -11.15 1.20 2.83
N ALA A 126 -10.87 0.01 3.34
CA ALA A 126 -11.52 -1.22 2.93
C ALA A 126 -13.04 -1.15 3.15
N ARG A 127 -13.49 -0.65 4.32
CA ARG A 127 -14.91 -0.45 4.64
C ARG A 127 -15.61 0.50 3.66
N ALA A 128 -14.96 1.59 3.29
CA ALA A 128 -15.55 2.60 2.43
C ALA A 128 -15.76 2.12 0.98
N VAL A 129 -14.89 1.23 0.48
CA VAL A 129 -14.95 0.77 -0.93
C VAL A 129 -15.74 -0.53 -1.12
N VAL A 130 -15.92 -1.33 -0.07
CA VAL A 130 -16.46 -2.70 -0.19
C VAL A 130 -17.87 -2.74 -0.75
N ALA A 131 -18.70 -1.74 -0.49
CA ALA A 131 -20.07 -1.70 -1.02
C ALA A 131 -20.08 -1.56 -2.55
N ALA A 132 -19.23 -0.71 -3.12
CA ALA A 132 -19.07 -0.56 -4.56
C ALA A 132 -18.51 -1.85 -5.20
N MET A 133 -17.51 -2.46 -4.59
CA MET A 133 -16.93 -3.72 -5.06
C MET A 133 -17.94 -4.88 -5.03
N ARG A 134 -18.76 -4.99 -3.96
CA ARG A 134 -19.83 -6.00 -3.87
C ARG A 134 -20.88 -5.84 -4.96
N ARG A 135 -21.31 -4.61 -5.25
CA ARG A 135 -22.26 -4.35 -6.35
C ARG A 135 -21.70 -4.74 -7.72
N ALA A 136 -20.38 -4.55 -7.90
CA ALA A 136 -19.70 -4.91 -9.13
C ALA A 136 -19.39 -6.41 -9.26
N GLY A 137 -19.49 -7.19 -8.18
CA GLY A 137 -19.03 -8.59 -8.14
C GLY A 137 -17.51 -8.72 -8.40
N PHE A 138 -16.75 -7.65 -8.15
CA PHE A 138 -15.32 -7.58 -8.41
C PHE A 138 -14.64 -6.61 -7.44
N GLY A 139 -13.51 -7.01 -6.92
CA GLY A 139 -12.63 -6.14 -6.13
C GLY A 139 -11.27 -6.75 -5.91
N ARG A 140 -10.27 -5.88 -5.73
CA ARG A 140 -8.89 -6.24 -5.38
C ARG A 140 -8.42 -5.35 -4.25
N ILE A 141 -8.19 -5.92 -3.08
CA ILE A 141 -7.64 -5.21 -1.91
C ILE A 141 -6.22 -5.69 -1.71
N ILE A 142 -5.27 -4.76 -1.71
CA ILE A 142 -3.84 -5.02 -1.53
C ILE A 142 -3.36 -4.23 -0.34
N ASN A 143 -2.93 -4.92 0.72
CA ASN A 143 -2.40 -4.30 1.92
C ASN A 143 -0.86 -4.30 1.89
N MET A 144 -0.24 -3.14 2.11
CA MET A 144 1.21 -3.03 2.20
C MET A 144 1.67 -3.35 3.63
N ALA A 145 2.00 -4.63 3.87
CA ALA A 145 2.59 -5.11 5.12
C ALA A 145 4.11 -4.84 5.15
N SER A 146 4.94 -5.74 5.64
CA SER A 146 6.41 -5.60 5.63
C SER A 146 7.12 -6.92 5.95
N GLY A 147 8.19 -7.25 5.25
CA GLY A 147 9.12 -8.33 5.59
C GLY A 147 9.82 -8.14 6.94
N ALA A 148 9.84 -6.93 7.45
CA ALA A 148 10.35 -6.64 8.81
C ALA A 148 9.57 -7.37 9.92
N VAL A 149 8.33 -7.80 9.66
CA VAL A 149 7.53 -8.63 10.58
C VAL A 149 8.19 -10.00 10.75
N THR A 150 8.54 -10.67 9.66
CA THR A 150 9.22 -11.96 9.66
C THR A 150 10.59 -11.88 10.34
N LEU A 151 11.31 -10.77 10.13
CA LEU A 151 12.60 -10.52 10.78
C LEU A 151 12.51 -10.24 12.30
N GLY A 152 11.32 -9.87 12.80
CA GLY A 152 11.17 -9.42 14.19
C GLY A 152 12.06 -8.22 14.51
N ARG A 153 12.16 -7.23 13.59
CA ARG A 153 13.11 -6.11 13.68
C ARG A 153 12.97 -5.36 15.02
N PRO A 154 14.02 -5.28 15.85
CA PRO A 154 13.95 -4.59 17.13
C PRO A 154 13.83 -3.08 16.99
N ASN A 155 13.40 -2.42 18.07
CA ASN A 155 13.29 -0.96 18.20
C ASN A 155 12.23 -0.29 17.29
N TYR A 156 11.30 -1.08 16.75
CA TYR A 156 10.16 -0.62 15.93
C TYR A 156 8.87 -1.34 16.29
N LEU A 157 8.64 -1.66 17.57
CA LEU A 157 7.52 -2.51 18.00
C LEU A 157 6.17 -2.02 17.45
N HIS A 158 5.87 -0.72 17.54
CA HIS A 158 4.62 -0.12 17.03
C HIS A 158 4.43 -0.35 15.52
N TYR A 159 5.50 -0.15 14.73
CA TYR A 159 5.47 -0.39 13.29
C TYR A 159 5.30 -1.87 12.96
N ILE A 160 6.10 -2.74 13.58
CA ILE A 160 6.03 -4.19 13.38
C ILE A 160 4.63 -4.71 13.72
N THR A 161 4.09 -4.30 14.87
CA THR A 161 2.73 -4.65 15.29
C THR A 161 1.70 -4.19 14.26
N SER A 162 1.82 -2.95 13.76
CA SER A 162 0.89 -2.42 12.76
C SER A 162 0.94 -3.20 11.44
N LYS A 163 2.13 -3.64 11.01
CA LYS A 163 2.29 -4.40 9.76
C LYS A 163 1.85 -5.86 9.90
N ALA A 164 2.09 -6.49 11.04
CA ALA A 164 1.55 -7.80 11.38
C ALA A 164 0.01 -7.80 11.42
N ALA A 165 -0.61 -6.74 11.94
CA ALA A 165 -2.05 -6.58 11.96
C ALA A 165 -2.67 -6.60 10.54
N LEU A 166 -1.96 -6.04 9.53
CA LEU A 166 -2.43 -6.06 8.14
C LEU A 166 -2.47 -7.47 7.55
N GLU A 167 -1.60 -8.37 7.98
CA GLU A 167 -1.66 -9.78 7.55
C GLU A 167 -2.90 -10.48 8.09
N GLY A 168 -3.20 -10.31 9.39
CA GLY A 168 -4.43 -10.81 10.00
C GLY A 168 -5.69 -10.24 9.34
N MET A 169 -5.70 -8.92 9.12
CA MET A 169 -6.78 -8.23 8.40
C MET A 169 -6.97 -8.79 6.99
N THR A 170 -5.89 -9.03 6.25
CA THR A 170 -5.92 -9.60 4.90
C THR A 170 -6.61 -10.96 4.89
N ARG A 171 -6.26 -11.85 5.81
CA ARG A 171 -6.85 -13.19 5.89
C ARG A 171 -8.34 -13.15 6.23
N SER A 172 -8.76 -12.27 7.15
CA SER A 172 -10.17 -12.08 7.51
C SER A 172 -10.99 -11.52 6.34
N LEU A 173 -10.51 -10.43 5.70
CA LEU A 173 -11.16 -9.84 4.53
C LEU A 173 -11.30 -10.85 3.38
N ALA A 174 -10.28 -11.67 3.14
CA ALA A 174 -10.32 -12.70 2.11
C ALA A 174 -11.47 -13.71 2.32
N ARG A 175 -11.70 -14.13 3.57
CA ARG A 175 -12.79 -15.04 3.94
C ARG A 175 -14.16 -14.40 3.77
N GLU A 176 -14.31 -13.15 4.22
CA GLU A 176 -15.60 -12.45 4.20
C GLU A 176 -15.99 -11.98 2.78
N LEU A 177 -15.00 -11.62 1.95
CA LEU A 177 -15.26 -10.97 0.67
C LEU A 177 -15.15 -11.92 -0.53
N GLY A 178 -14.52 -13.08 -0.37
CA GLY A 178 -14.38 -14.09 -1.43
C GLY A 178 -15.70 -14.47 -2.12
N PRO A 179 -16.80 -14.71 -1.39
CA PRO A 179 -18.12 -14.99 -2.00
C PRO A 179 -18.65 -13.88 -2.92
N HIS A 180 -18.09 -12.68 -2.83
CA HIS A 180 -18.47 -11.53 -3.66
C HIS A 180 -17.51 -11.26 -4.83
N GLY A 181 -16.60 -12.20 -5.15
CA GLY A 181 -15.61 -12.02 -6.23
C GLY A 181 -14.49 -11.03 -5.88
N ILE A 182 -14.31 -10.71 -4.59
CA ILE A 182 -13.31 -9.77 -4.10
C ILE A 182 -12.15 -10.54 -3.47
N THR A 183 -10.91 -10.26 -3.91
CA THR A 183 -9.71 -10.81 -3.30
C THR A 183 -9.05 -9.80 -2.37
N ALA A 184 -8.43 -10.28 -1.29
CA ALA A 184 -7.62 -9.48 -0.39
C ALA A 184 -6.27 -10.18 -0.19
N ASN A 185 -5.17 -9.48 -0.51
CA ASN A 185 -3.81 -9.99 -0.36
C ASN A 185 -2.91 -8.93 0.26
N ALA A 186 -1.77 -9.35 0.79
CA ALA A 186 -0.75 -8.45 1.31
C ALA A 186 0.55 -8.59 0.50
N ILE A 187 1.26 -7.47 0.31
CA ILE A 187 2.64 -7.45 -0.15
C ILE A 187 3.51 -7.11 1.07
N LEU A 188 4.58 -7.87 1.25
CA LEU A 188 5.57 -7.70 2.31
C LEU A 188 6.90 -7.22 1.69
N PRO A 189 7.07 -5.91 1.49
CA PRO A 189 8.34 -5.37 1.01
C PRO A 189 9.47 -5.63 1.99
N GLY A 190 10.68 -5.79 1.47
CA GLY A 190 11.89 -5.68 2.22
C GLY A 190 12.22 -4.22 2.58
N ALA A 191 13.49 -3.91 2.68
CA ALA A 191 13.94 -2.55 2.91
C ALA A 191 14.00 -1.76 1.60
N THR A 192 12.86 -1.32 1.11
CA THR A 192 12.74 -0.55 -0.14
C THR A 192 13.32 0.86 0.03
N PHE A 193 14.26 1.23 -0.83
CA PHE A 193 14.87 2.56 -0.85
C PHE A 193 14.11 3.48 -1.83
N THR A 194 13.62 4.59 -1.30
CA THR A 194 12.85 5.61 -2.03
C THR A 194 13.56 6.95 -1.96
N GLU A 195 13.03 7.98 -2.60
CA GLU A 195 13.47 9.37 -2.46
C GLU A 195 13.23 9.95 -1.06
N ILE A 196 12.45 9.25 -0.22
CA ILE A 196 12.18 9.70 1.14
C ILE A 196 13.37 9.35 2.02
N GLU A 197 14.08 10.37 2.47
CA GLU A 197 15.22 10.18 3.37
C GLU A 197 14.81 9.51 4.68
N ARG A 198 15.58 8.52 5.09
CA ARG A 198 15.48 7.87 6.39
C ARG A 198 16.70 8.23 7.21
N LYS A 199 16.54 9.11 8.19
CA LYS A 199 17.62 9.51 9.11
C LYS A 199 18.24 8.32 9.86
N THR A 200 17.57 7.18 9.90
CA THR A 200 17.94 5.99 10.65
C THR A 200 18.71 4.94 9.83
N VAL A 201 19.04 5.22 8.56
CA VAL A 201 19.76 4.26 7.71
C VAL A 201 21.06 4.90 7.22
N SER A 202 22.18 4.49 7.86
CA SER A 202 23.53 4.87 7.39
C SER A 202 23.92 4.08 6.13
N PRO A 203 24.97 4.53 5.38
CA PRO A 203 25.52 3.77 4.26
C PRO A 203 25.90 2.32 4.64
N GLU A 204 26.51 2.12 5.80
CA GLU A 204 26.92 0.79 6.30
C GLU A 204 25.70 -0.09 6.63
N GLN A 205 24.63 0.53 7.14
CA GLN A 205 23.37 -0.21 7.35
C GLN A 205 22.73 -0.62 6.03
N LYS A 206 22.80 0.25 4.99
CA LYS A 206 22.32 -0.07 3.65
C LYS A 206 23.08 -1.26 3.06
N GLU A 207 24.40 -1.29 3.18
CA GLU A 207 25.23 -2.42 2.75
C GLU A 207 24.87 -3.72 3.47
N ARG A 208 24.67 -3.67 4.79
CA ARG A 208 24.23 -4.84 5.58
C ARG A 208 22.88 -5.36 5.14
N ILE A 209 21.93 -4.47 4.86
CA ILE A 209 20.60 -4.84 4.35
C ILE A 209 20.73 -5.56 3.00
N VAL A 210 21.53 -5.02 2.09
CA VAL A 210 21.76 -5.64 0.77
C VAL A 210 22.48 -6.99 0.92
N ALA A 211 23.42 -7.11 1.85
CA ALA A 211 24.14 -8.36 2.10
C ALA A 211 23.25 -9.49 2.66
N MET A 212 22.08 -9.17 3.23
CA MET A 212 21.10 -10.18 3.67
C MET A 212 20.23 -10.70 2.52
N GLN A 213 20.21 -10.01 1.38
CA GLN A 213 19.40 -10.39 0.23
C GLN A 213 20.14 -11.44 -0.63
N CYS A 214 19.39 -12.36 -1.24
CA CYS A 214 19.93 -13.23 -2.30
C CYS A 214 20.19 -12.43 -3.59
N ILE A 215 19.39 -11.38 -3.84
CA ILE A 215 19.58 -10.44 -4.94
C ILE A 215 20.43 -9.27 -4.45
N GLY A 216 21.70 -9.22 -4.83
CA GLY A 216 22.75 -8.34 -4.30
C GLY A 216 22.67 -6.88 -4.76
N ARG A 217 21.49 -6.25 -4.70
CA ARG A 217 21.27 -4.82 -4.96
C ARG A 217 20.19 -4.25 -4.06
N PRO A 218 20.16 -2.93 -3.82
CA PRO A 218 19.06 -2.31 -3.09
C PRO A 218 17.71 -2.60 -3.72
N GLU A 219 16.71 -2.89 -2.89
CA GLU A 219 15.32 -2.96 -3.33
C GLU A 219 14.79 -1.55 -3.59
N GLU A 220 14.18 -1.37 -4.77
CA GLU A 220 13.57 -0.11 -5.19
C GLU A 220 12.04 -0.28 -5.34
N PRO A 221 11.24 0.81 -5.29
CA PRO A 221 9.79 0.74 -5.46
C PRO A 221 9.33 0.00 -6.73
N ARG A 222 10.11 0.07 -7.82
CA ARG A 222 9.81 -0.64 -9.07
C ARG A 222 9.82 -2.17 -8.93
N ASP A 223 10.55 -2.71 -7.96
CA ASP A 223 10.62 -4.15 -7.71
C ASP A 223 9.30 -4.73 -7.18
N LEU A 224 8.47 -3.87 -6.56
CA LEU A 224 7.16 -4.22 -6.04
C LEU A 224 6.04 -4.14 -7.08
N VAL A 225 6.28 -3.40 -8.19
CA VAL A 225 5.26 -3.10 -9.21
C VAL A 225 4.68 -4.35 -9.84
N GLY A 226 5.53 -5.31 -10.21
CA GLY A 226 5.10 -6.55 -10.86
C GLY A 226 4.10 -7.33 -10.00
N THR A 227 4.38 -7.46 -8.71
CA THR A 227 3.50 -8.14 -7.75
C THR A 227 2.20 -7.36 -7.56
N ALA A 228 2.26 -6.03 -7.43
CA ALA A 228 1.06 -5.21 -7.25
C ALA A 228 0.13 -5.28 -8.49
N LEU A 229 0.67 -5.18 -9.70
CA LEU A 229 -0.10 -5.31 -10.95
C LEU A 229 -0.70 -6.72 -11.10
N PHE A 230 0.06 -7.77 -10.78
CA PHE A 230 -0.43 -9.14 -10.81
C PHE A 230 -1.62 -9.31 -9.86
N LEU A 231 -1.48 -8.91 -8.59
CA LEU A 231 -2.55 -9.02 -7.59
C LEU A 231 -3.79 -8.19 -7.93
N ALA A 232 -3.61 -7.08 -8.66
CA ALA A 232 -4.70 -6.22 -9.12
C ALA A 232 -5.43 -6.78 -10.35
N SER A 233 -4.84 -7.72 -11.07
CA SER A 233 -5.35 -8.24 -12.34
C SER A 233 -6.29 -9.44 -12.18
N ASP A 234 -6.89 -9.85 -13.31
CA ASP A 234 -7.70 -11.06 -13.39
C ASP A 234 -6.85 -12.34 -13.29
N ALA A 235 -5.54 -12.26 -13.57
CA ALA A 235 -4.62 -13.39 -13.43
C ALA A 235 -4.48 -13.87 -11.96
N ALA A 236 -4.77 -13.00 -10.98
CA ALA A 236 -4.78 -13.32 -9.56
C ALA A 236 -6.18 -13.63 -9.01
N SER A 237 -7.17 -13.89 -9.85
CA SER A 237 -8.59 -14.05 -9.43
C SER A 237 -8.83 -15.20 -8.45
N PHE A 238 -7.94 -16.20 -8.42
CA PHE A 238 -8.04 -17.33 -7.50
C PHE A 238 -7.02 -17.27 -6.34
N LEU A 239 -6.34 -16.12 -6.18
CA LEU A 239 -5.35 -15.89 -5.14
C LEU A 239 -5.89 -14.86 -4.15
N THR A 240 -6.18 -15.33 -2.92
CA THR A 240 -6.71 -14.48 -1.84
C THR A 240 -6.22 -14.95 -0.47
N GLY A 241 -6.12 -14.03 0.48
CA GLY A 241 -5.67 -14.29 1.85
C GLY A 241 -4.15 -14.49 1.98
N GLN A 242 -3.38 -14.20 0.93
CA GLN A 242 -1.95 -14.46 0.89
C GLN A 242 -1.14 -13.22 1.32
N ALA A 243 0.02 -13.50 1.92
CA ALA A 243 1.06 -12.52 2.22
C ALA A 243 2.27 -12.86 1.35
N ILE A 244 2.57 -12.01 0.37
CA ILE A 244 3.62 -12.24 -0.63
C ILE A 244 4.82 -11.39 -0.28
N THR A 245 5.92 -12.05 0.08
CA THR A 245 7.19 -11.39 0.36
C THR A 245 7.89 -11.00 -0.93
N VAL A 246 8.32 -9.74 -1.01
CA VAL A 246 9.14 -9.19 -2.09
C VAL A 246 10.28 -8.43 -1.43
N ASP A 247 11.40 -9.11 -1.18
CA ASP A 247 12.52 -8.61 -0.38
C ASP A 247 13.89 -9.06 -0.91
N GLY A 248 13.94 -9.51 -2.16
CA GLY A 248 15.16 -10.00 -2.77
C GLY A 248 15.70 -11.30 -2.13
N GLY A 249 14.86 -12.03 -1.39
CA GLY A 249 15.27 -13.26 -0.69
C GLY A 249 15.99 -12.98 0.63
N ALA A 250 15.69 -11.85 1.28
CA ALA A 250 16.22 -11.55 2.61
C ALA A 250 15.54 -12.40 3.71
N THR A 251 14.30 -12.83 3.48
CA THR A 251 13.56 -13.72 4.38
C THR A 251 12.94 -14.90 3.62
N HIS A 252 12.76 -16.02 4.33
CA HIS A 252 12.12 -17.22 3.83
C HIS A 252 11.05 -17.62 4.85
N PRO A 253 9.82 -17.06 4.80
CA PRO A 253 8.70 -17.39 5.70
C PRO A 253 8.13 -18.77 5.47
#